data_df4381c30f5fe033538e8e463f2b350b
#
_entry.id   df4381c30f5fe033538e8e463f2b350b
#
_cell.length_a   1.000
_cell.length_b   1.000
_cell.length_c   1.000
_cell.angle_alpha   90.00
_cell.angle_beta   90.00
_cell.angle_gamma   90.00
#
_symmetry.space_group_name_H-M   'P 1'
#
loop_
_entity.id
_entity.type
_entity.pdbx_description
1 polymer ?
#
loop_
_entity_poly.entity_id
_entity_poly.type
_entity_poly.pdbx_seq_one_letter_code
_entity_poly.pdbx_strand_id
1 'polypeptide(L)'
;MSIADFFKRRLVRLQPMVIMGMIIGAICFYFQDSILWPTIHEVPIWKMILVMFIGFTLIPVPPTLDIRGWAEMHPLDGPGWSLFYEYIGNILYALFVRKFSKTALSILVFLSGCALIHLAVTSPTGDVIGGWALDSTQIHIGLSRLLFPFFGGILLHRVVNLTTIKNAFLWSSLLIIVVLAMPRVGSSENLWQNGLYDSLSIIILFPLIVYLGASGEIKSKTVSRICKFLGDISYPIYITHYAFIYIYTGWVADTKIKISDAYPYSILTLVTSIVIAYACLKLYDEPVRSWLKKKILK
;
A
#
# COMPACT_ATOMS: atom_id res chain seq x y z
N MET A 1 7.58 0.06 25.93
CA MET A 1 7.81 1.17 25.00
C MET A 1 6.74 2.23 25.23
N SER A 2 7.11 3.51 25.38
CA SER A 2 6.15 4.61 25.51
C SER A 2 5.39 4.83 24.17
N ILE A 3 4.22 5.52 24.24
CA ILE A 3 3.48 5.89 23.01
C ILE A 3 4.34 6.82 22.14
N ALA A 4 5.03 7.76 22.78
CA ALA A 4 5.91 8.69 22.06
C ALA A 4 7.04 7.97 21.33
N ASP A 5 7.71 7.00 21.97
CA ASP A 5 8.76 6.21 21.31
C ASP A 5 8.24 5.34 20.16
N PHE A 6 7.00 4.83 20.32
CA PHE A 6 6.35 4.09 19.24
C PHE A 6 6.17 4.97 17.99
N PHE A 7 5.60 6.17 18.15
CA PHE A 7 5.39 7.08 17.01
C PHE A 7 6.70 7.63 16.45
N LYS A 8 7.68 7.97 17.30
CA LYS A 8 9.02 8.37 16.83
C LYS A 8 9.64 7.32 15.91
N ARG A 9 9.58 6.02 16.29
CA ARG A 9 10.11 4.93 15.47
C ARG A 9 9.37 4.78 14.14
N ARG A 10 8.04 4.96 14.14
CA ARG A 10 7.22 4.93 12.92
C ARG A 10 7.55 6.08 12.00
N LEU A 11 7.60 7.31 12.51
CA LEU A 11 7.99 8.49 11.74
C LEU A 11 9.39 8.34 11.13
N VAL A 12 10.38 7.95 11.93
CA VAL A 12 11.75 7.73 11.43
C VAL A 12 11.78 6.67 10.32
N ARG A 13 10.91 5.66 10.37
CA ARG A 13 10.88 4.59 9.38
C ARG A 13 10.17 4.98 8.08
N LEU A 14 9.04 5.68 8.17
CA LEU A 14 8.14 5.87 7.04
C LEU A 14 8.28 7.25 6.39
N GLN A 15 8.42 8.30 7.20
CA GLN A 15 8.32 9.68 6.74
C GLN A 15 9.36 10.08 5.68
N PRO A 16 10.62 9.65 5.73
CA PRO A 16 11.59 10.03 4.69
C PRO A 16 11.12 9.66 3.29
N MET A 17 10.64 8.43 3.10
CA MET A 17 10.17 7.98 1.79
C MET A 17 8.87 8.66 1.35
N VAL A 18 7.96 8.97 2.28
CA VAL A 18 6.75 9.74 1.95
C VAL A 18 7.11 11.11 1.35
N ILE A 19 8.06 11.81 1.97
CA ILE A 19 8.55 13.11 1.46
C ILE A 19 9.13 12.92 0.06
N MET A 20 9.96 11.90 -0.15
CA MET A 20 10.57 11.63 -1.45
C MET A 20 9.52 11.28 -2.52
N GLY A 21 8.53 10.44 -2.19
CA GLY A 21 7.44 10.09 -3.12
C GLY A 21 6.63 11.30 -3.55
N MET A 22 6.28 12.18 -2.61
CA MET A 22 5.56 13.42 -2.93
C MET A 22 6.40 14.37 -3.82
N ILE A 23 7.72 14.45 -3.61
CA ILE A 23 8.62 15.25 -4.46
C ILE A 23 8.67 14.66 -5.87
N ILE A 24 8.88 13.35 -6.00
CA ILE A 24 8.89 12.66 -7.30
C ILE A 24 7.55 12.84 -8.00
N GLY A 25 6.44 12.65 -7.25
CA GLY A 25 5.08 12.84 -7.74
C GLY A 25 4.85 14.27 -8.26
N ALA A 26 5.32 15.28 -7.52
CA ALA A 26 5.20 16.69 -7.95
C ALA A 26 6.01 16.98 -9.21
N ILE A 27 7.24 16.46 -9.32
CA ILE A 27 8.07 16.59 -10.53
C ILE A 27 7.37 15.94 -11.72
N CYS A 28 6.92 14.68 -11.56
CA CYS A 28 6.21 13.97 -12.62
C CYS A 28 4.90 14.68 -13.01
N PHE A 29 4.15 15.18 -12.03
CA PHE A 29 2.91 15.93 -12.27
C PHE A 29 3.14 17.20 -13.08
N TYR A 30 4.19 17.95 -12.75
CA TYR A 30 4.51 19.22 -13.43
C TYR A 30 4.80 19.04 -14.93
N PHE A 31 5.43 17.93 -15.30
CA PHE A 31 5.76 17.62 -16.70
C PHE A 31 4.72 16.72 -17.39
N GLN A 32 3.64 16.37 -16.70
CA GLN A 32 2.60 15.49 -17.24
C GLN A 32 1.59 16.32 -18.05
N ASP A 33 1.23 15.76 -19.20
CA ASP A 33 0.11 16.19 -20.04
C ASP A 33 -0.66 14.94 -20.46
N SER A 34 -1.99 14.95 -20.36
CA SER A 34 -2.82 13.84 -20.84
C SER A 34 -4.30 14.20 -20.88
N ILE A 35 -4.99 13.61 -21.86
CA ILE A 35 -6.45 13.69 -21.98
C ILE A 35 -7.19 13.13 -20.74
N LEU A 36 -6.55 12.28 -19.94
CA LEU A 36 -7.14 11.78 -18.69
C LEU A 36 -7.24 12.83 -17.59
N TRP A 37 -6.39 13.84 -17.65
CA TRP A 37 -6.32 14.92 -16.66
C TRP A 37 -6.26 16.28 -17.35
N PRO A 38 -7.32 16.70 -18.06
CA PRO A 38 -7.29 17.88 -18.91
C PRO A 38 -7.04 19.17 -18.14
N THR A 39 -7.28 19.19 -16.84
CA THR A 39 -7.11 20.38 -15.98
C THR A 39 -5.71 20.50 -15.38
N ILE A 40 -4.80 19.56 -15.63
CA ILE A 40 -3.44 19.61 -15.04
C ILE A 40 -2.71 20.91 -15.38
N HIS A 41 -2.81 21.38 -16.63
CA HIS A 41 -2.17 22.63 -17.08
C HIS A 41 -2.74 23.89 -16.42
N GLU A 42 -3.98 23.83 -15.94
CA GLU A 42 -4.63 24.94 -15.25
C GLU A 42 -4.22 25.03 -13.78
N VAL A 43 -3.54 24.00 -13.27
CA VAL A 43 -3.11 23.97 -11.86
C VAL A 43 -1.94 24.91 -11.65
N PRO A 44 -2.11 25.99 -10.88
CA PRO A 44 -1.00 26.91 -10.61
C PRO A 44 0.07 26.22 -9.75
N ILE A 45 1.33 26.54 -10.00
CA ILE A 45 2.49 25.94 -9.32
C ILE A 45 2.36 26.02 -7.79
N TRP A 46 1.87 27.14 -7.26
CA TRP A 46 1.68 27.30 -5.81
C TRP A 46 0.70 26.26 -5.22
N LYS A 47 -0.37 25.90 -5.96
CA LYS A 47 -1.34 24.88 -5.53
C LYS A 47 -0.71 23.50 -5.50
N MET A 48 0.07 23.15 -6.53
CA MET A 48 0.84 21.89 -6.56
C MET A 48 1.83 21.82 -5.40
N ILE A 49 2.59 22.88 -5.13
CA ILE A 49 3.53 22.96 -4.01
C ILE A 49 2.80 22.81 -2.67
N LEU A 50 1.66 23.50 -2.49
CA LEU A 50 0.83 23.36 -1.30
C LEU A 50 0.37 21.90 -1.08
N VAL A 51 -0.15 21.27 -2.13
CA VAL A 51 -0.56 19.85 -2.09
C VAL A 51 0.62 18.93 -1.76
N MET A 52 1.80 19.21 -2.28
CA MET A 52 3.03 18.46 -1.96
C MET A 52 3.37 18.58 -0.46
N PHE A 53 3.32 19.77 0.12
CA PHE A 53 3.60 19.97 1.55
C PHE A 53 2.54 19.32 2.45
N ILE A 54 1.26 19.39 2.08
CA ILE A 54 0.20 18.65 2.78
C ILE A 54 0.50 17.15 2.70
N GLY A 55 0.84 16.64 1.52
CA GLY A 55 1.20 15.24 1.30
C GLY A 55 2.37 14.76 2.15
N PHE A 56 3.35 15.62 2.46
CA PHE A 56 4.44 15.26 3.39
C PHE A 56 3.93 14.83 4.76
N THR A 57 2.78 15.28 5.19
CA THR A 57 2.19 14.92 6.49
C THR A 57 1.31 13.67 6.43
N LEU A 58 1.01 13.15 5.23
CA LEU A 58 -0.01 12.13 4.95
C LEU A 58 -1.43 12.54 5.38
N ILE A 59 -1.66 13.82 5.71
CA ILE A 59 -3.01 14.32 5.86
C ILE A 59 -3.66 14.37 4.48
N PRO A 60 -4.88 13.82 4.32
CA PRO A 60 -5.58 13.86 3.05
C PRO A 60 -5.79 15.27 2.53
N VAL A 61 -5.60 15.45 1.24
CA VAL A 61 -5.90 16.71 0.55
C VAL A 61 -7.43 16.87 0.45
N PRO A 62 -7.99 18.01 0.89
CA PRO A 62 -9.43 18.22 0.75
C PRO A 62 -9.83 18.34 -0.74
N PRO A 63 -11.08 17.96 -1.11
CA PRO A 63 -11.53 17.98 -2.51
C PRO A 63 -11.37 19.33 -3.21
N THR A 64 -11.41 20.45 -2.47
CA THR A 64 -11.19 21.81 -3.00
C THR A 64 -9.76 22.05 -3.49
N LEU A 65 -8.81 21.25 -3.02
CA LEU A 65 -7.42 21.29 -3.43
C LEU A 65 -7.04 20.14 -4.38
N ASP A 66 -8.02 19.36 -4.86
CA ASP A 66 -7.74 18.37 -5.89
C ASP A 66 -7.08 19.03 -7.11
N ILE A 67 -5.99 18.43 -7.56
CA ILE A 67 -5.19 18.93 -8.69
C ILE A 67 -5.25 17.98 -9.89
N ARG A 68 -5.80 16.77 -9.71
CA ARG A 68 -5.85 15.75 -10.76
C ARG A 68 -7.28 15.51 -11.29
N GLY A 69 -8.31 15.92 -10.54
CA GLY A 69 -9.70 15.76 -10.92
C GLY A 69 -10.28 14.38 -10.59
N TRP A 70 -9.56 13.54 -9.82
CA TRP A 70 -10.00 12.21 -9.43
C TRP A 70 -10.39 12.08 -7.95
N ALA A 71 -10.48 13.22 -7.27
CA ALA A 71 -10.79 13.31 -5.83
C ALA A 71 -9.88 12.47 -4.92
N GLU A 72 -8.63 12.24 -5.35
CA GLU A 72 -7.68 11.44 -4.60
C GLU A 72 -7.20 12.16 -3.34
N MET A 73 -7.13 11.44 -2.22
CA MET A 73 -6.56 11.94 -0.97
C MET A 73 -5.11 12.43 -1.12
N HIS A 74 -4.35 11.81 -2.03
CA HIS A 74 -2.92 12.08 -2.25
C HIS A 74 -2.64 12.11 -3.76
N PRO A 75 -3.04 13.18 -4.48
CA PRO A 75 -3.01 13.22 -5.94
C PRO A 75 -1.61 13.23 -6.56
N LEU A 76 -0.55 13.43 -5.76
CA LEU A 76 0.85 13.33 -6.19
C LEU A 76 1.44 11.93 -5.96
N ASP A 77 0.90 11.19 -4.99
CA ASP A 77 1.33 9.82 -4.65
C ASP A 77 0.09 9.01 -4.29
N GLY A 78 -0.58 8.46 -5.32
CA GLY A 78 -1.82 7.72 -5.16
C GLY A 78 -1.80 6.72 -4.00
N PRO A 79 -0.80 5.83 -3.86
CA PRO A 79 -0.70 4.88 -2.75
C PRO A 79 -0.69 5.48 -1.35
N GLY A 80 -0.42 6.78 -1.20
CA GLY A 80 -0.40 7.49 0.08
C GLY A 80 -1.67 7.29 0.93
N TRP A 81 -2.84 7.07 0.28
CA TRP A 81 -4.09 6.81 0.99
C TRP A 81 -4.01 5.62 1.94
N SER A 82 -3.34 4.55 1.55
CA SER A 82 -3.23 3.36 2.40
C SER A 82 -2.30 3.57 3.59
N LEU A 83 -1.26 4.39 3.44
CA LEU A 83 -0.42 4.80 4.56
C LEU A 83 -1.16 5.70 5.54
N PHE A 84 -2.05 6.57 5.05
CA PHE A 84 -2.95 7.32 5.92
C PHE A 84 -3.77 6.39 6.81
N TYR A 85 -4.40 5.36 6.24
CA TYR A 85 -5.10 4.36 7.04
C TYR A 85 -4.16 3.54 7.93
N GLU A 86 -2.95 3.22 7.49
CA GLU A 86 -1.95 2.57 8.36
C GLU A 86 -1.63 3.43 9.58
N TYR A 87 -1.52 4.76 9.43
CA TYR A 87 -1.36 5.65 10.57
C TYR A 87 -2.57 5.63 11.50
N ILE A 88 -3.78 5.61 10.98
CA ILE A 88 -5.00 5.42 11.79
C ILE A 88 -4.91 4.10 12.57
N GLY A 89 -4.57 3.00 11.92
CA GLY A 89 -4.37 1.71 12.57
C GLY A 89 -3.31 1.74 13.68
N ASN A 90 -2.19 2.43 13.45
CA ASN A 90 -1.14 2.62 14.45
C ASN A 90 -1.61 3.46 15.64
N ILE A 91 -2.43 4.50 15.42
CA ILE A 91 -3.02 5.32 16.47
C ILE A 91 -3.99 4.47 17.31
N LEU A 92 -4.90 3.76 16.67
CA LEU A 92 -5.84 2.85 17.34
C LEU A 92 -5.11 1.77 18.16
N TYR A 93 -4.04 1.20 17.59
CA TYR A 93 -3.20 0.25 18.31
C TYR A 93 -2.55 0.88 19.54
N ALA A 94 -1.90 2.02 19.38
CA ALA A 94 -1.14 2.65 20.46
C ALA A 94 -2.03 3.12 21.61
N LEU A 95 -3.23 3.61 21.32
CA LEU A 95 -4.15 4.14 22.33
C LEU A 95 -4.99 3.04 23.00
N PHE A 96 -5.49 2.09 22.23
CA PHE A 96 -6.51 1.14 22.68
C PHE A 96 -6.08 -0.32 22.58
N VAL A 97 -5.82 -0.81 21.36
CA VAL A 97 -5.74 -2.25 21.05
C VAL A 97 -4.55 -2.94 21.72
N ARG A 98 -3.46 -2.22 22.00
CA ARG A 98 -2.32 -2.78 22.75
C ARG A 98 -2.69 -3.33 24.11
N LYS A 99 -3.77 -2.84 24.72
CA LYS A 99 -4.28 -3.25 26.03
C LYS A 99 -5.34 -4.36 25.94
N PHE A 100 -5.80 -4.71 24.76
CA PHE A 100 -6.84 -5.72 24.58
C PHE A 100 -6.33 -7.11 24.96
N SER A 101 -7.20 -7.87 25.65
CA SER A 101 -7.02 -9.30 25.83
C SER A 101 -7.02 -10.02 24.46
N LYS A 102 -6.53 -11.26 24.44
CA LYS A 102 -6.62 -12.09 23.21
C LYS A 102 -8.08 -12.23 22.75
N THR A 103 -9.01 -12.42 23.70
CA THR A 103 -10.45 -12.55 23.38
C THR A 103 -11.01 -11.27 22.79
N ALA A 104 -10.76 -10.10 23.40
CA ALA A 104 -11.23 -8.83 22.87
C ALA A 104 -10.68 -8.53 21.46
N LEU A 105 -9.39 -8.84 21.24
CA LEU A 105 -8.78 -8.70 19.92
C LEU A 105 -9.37 -9.68 18.91
N SER A 106 -9.65 -10.93 19.30
CA SER A 106 -10.30 -11.92 18.43
C SER A 106 -11.70 -11.47 18.01
N ILE A 107 -12.48 -10.90 18.93
CA ILE A 107 -13.80 -10.34 18.61
C ILE A 107 -13.69 -9.19 17.61
N LEU A 108 -12.74 -8.25 17.83
CA LEU A 108 -12.50 -7.14 16.90
C LEU A 108 -12.14 -7.66 15.51
N VAL A 109 -11.23 -8.62 15.40
CA VAL A 109 -10.80 -9.21 14.13
C VAL A 109 -11.94 -9.95 13.44
N PHE A 110 -12.73 -10.72 14.20
CA PHE A 110 -13.90 -11.43 13.67
C PHE A 110 -14.93 -10.44 13.07
N LEU A 111 -15.32 -9.41 13.83
CA LEU A 111 -16.26 -8.41 13.35
C LEU A 111 -15.72 -7.64 12.14
N SER A 112 -14.43 -7.32 12.14
CA SER A 112 -13.76 -6.68 10.99
C SER A 112 -13.74 -7.59 9.77
N GLY A 113 -13.57 -8.90 9.96
CA GLY A 113 -13.65 -9.90 8.89
C GLY A 113 -15.05 -10.00 8.29
N CYS A 114 -16.09 -10.02 9.13
CA CYS A 114 -17.49 -10.00 8.69
C CYS A 114 -17.80 -8.72 7.87
N ALA A 115 -17.32 -7.57 8.34
CA ALA A 115 -17.50 -6.31 7.63
C ALA A 115 -16.78 -6.31 6.26
N LEU A 116 -15.58 -6.89 6.20
CA LEU A 116 -14.84 -7.00 4.94
C LEU A 116 -15.53 -7.95 3.95
N ILE A 117 -16.06 -9.10 4.42
CA ILE A 117 -16.85 -10.01 3.57
C ILE A 117 -18.09 -9.29 3.05
N HIS A 118 -18.84 -8.63 3.94
CA HIS A 118 -20.04 -7.89 3.55
C HIS A 118 -19.71 -6.85 2.48
N LEU A 119 -18.69 -6.01 2.70
CA LEU A 119 -18.23 -5.03 1.72
C LEU A 119 -17.93 -5.69 0.36
N ALA A 120 -17.16 -6.77 0.35
CA ALA A 120 -16.70 -7.42 -0.86
C ALA A 120 -17.85 -8.06 -1.67
N VAL A 121 -18.78 -8.75 -0.99
CA VAL A 121 -19.90 -9.45 -1.66
C VAL A 121 -21.02 -8.51 -2.09
N THR A 122 -21.15 -7.33 -1.47
CA THR A 122 -22.12 -6.31 -1.84
C THR A 122 -21.55 -5.24 -2.76
N SER A 123 -20.25 -5.31 -3.07
CA SER A 123 -19.59 -4.38 -3.98
C SER A 123 -20.21 -4.46 -5.38
N PRO A 124 -20.56 -3.32 -6.00
CA PRO A 124 -21.09 -3.30 -7.36
C PRO A 124 -20.07 -3.76 -8.42
N THR A 125 -18.79 -3.81 -8.08
CA THR A 125 -17.69 -4.27 -8.94
C THR A 125 -17.21 -5.68 -8.57
N GLY A 126 -17.72 -6.24 -7.46
CA GLY A 126 -17.35 -7.58 -6.98
C GLY A 126 -15.90 -7.64 -6.52
N ASP A 127 -15.42 -6.61 -5.85
CA ASP A 127 -14.06 -6.51 -5.30
C ASP A 127 -14.03 -5.57 -4.09
N VAL A 128 -12.85 -5.38 -3.52
CA VAL A 128 -12.59 -4.46 -2.40
C VAL A 128 -11.84 -3.20 -2.84
N ILE A 129 -11.89 -2.84 -4.13
CA ILE A 129 -11.19 -1.69 -4.67
C ILE A 129 -11.82 -0.39 -4.13
N GLY A 130 -10.97 0.55 -3.71
CA GLY A 130 -11.40 1.84 -3.16
C GLY A 130 -10.60 2.26 -1.93
N GLY A 131 -11.02 3.37 -1.33
CA GLY A 131 -10.41 3.92 -0.12
C GLY A 131 -9.53 5.15 -0.35
N TRP A 132 -9.45 5.66 -1.57
CA TRP A 132 -8.53 6.76 -1.94
C TRP A 132 -9.16 8.16 -1.95
N ALA A 133 -10.45 8.31 -1.66
CA ALA A 133 -11.13 9.60 -1.62
C ALA A 133 -11.80 9.88 -0.26
N LEU A 134 -12.17 11.15 -0.03
CA LEU A 134 -12.75 11.61 1.25
C LEU A 134 -14.28 11.55 1.30
N ASP A 135 -14.94 10.86 0.38
CA ASP A 135 -16.38 10.61 0.50
C ASP A 135 -16.68 9.45 1.46
N SER A 136 -17.95 9.36 1.91
CA SER A 136 -18.38 8.37 2.90
C SER A 136 -18.16 6.92 2.45
N THR A 137 -18.37 6.64 1.17
CA THR A 137 -18.20 5.31 0.58
C THR A 137 -16.74 4.90 0.58
N GLN A 138 -15.87 5.77 0.11
CA GLN A 138 -14.43 5.52 0.05
C GLN A 138 -13.81 5.41 1.44
N ILE A 139 -14.25 6.23 2.40
CA ILE A 139 -13.83 6.12 3.81
C ILE A 139 -14.26 4.76 4.39
N HIS A 140 -15.49 4.33 4.13
CA HIS A 140 -15.97 3.02 4.57
C HIS A 140 -15.13 1.87 4.00
N ILE A 141 -14.83 1.91 2.70
CA ILE A 141 -13.96 0.93 2.04
C ILE A 141 -12.56 0.95 2.67
N GLY A 142 -11.96 2.12 2.82
CA GLY A 142 -10.60 2.25 3.38
C GLY A 142 -10.50 1.72 4.81
N LEU A 143 -11.48 2.01 5.67
CA LEU A 143 -11.53 1.47 7.03
C LEU A 143 -11.73 -0.04 7.03
N SER A 144 -12.62 -0.59 6.21
CA SER A 144 -12.83 -2.04 6.12
C SER A 144 -11.57 -2.76 5.67
N ARG A 145 -10.82 -2.18 4.72
CA ARG A 145 -9.52 -2.71 4.24
C ARG A 145 -8.39 -2.55 5.26
N LEU A 146 -8.50 -1.61 6.21
CA LEU A 146 -7.54 -1.45 7.29
C LEU A 146 -7.77 -2.45 8.41
N LEU A 147 -9.01 -2.53 8.92
CA LEU A 147 -9.27 -3.11 10.24
C LEU A 147 -8.90 -4.59 10.31
N PHE A 148 -9.36 -5.41 9.34
CA PHE A 148 -9.06 -6.83 9.39
C PHE A 148 -7.57 -7.14 9.16
N PRO A 149 -6.91 -6.70 8.08
CA PRO A 149 -5.51 -7.06 7.86
C PRO A 149 -4.57 -6.55 8.97
N PHE A 150 -4.80 -5.34 9.47
CA PHE A 150 -3.94 -4.73 10.47
C PHE A 150 -4.08 -5.43 11.82
N PHE A 151 -5.31 -5.57 12.32
CA PHE A 151 -5.54 -6.20 13.63
C PHE A 151 -5.46 -7.72 13.57
N GLY A 152 -5.80 -8.33 12.44
CA GLY A 152 -5.58 -9.75 12.17
C GLY A 152 -4.11 -10.14 12.22
N GLY A 153 -3.22 -9.32 11.66
CA GLY A 153 -1.77 -9.49 11.78
C GLY A 153 -1.29 -9.42 13.24
N ILE A 154 -1.84 -8.51 14.04
CA ILE A 154 -1.52 -8.41 15.48
C ILE A 154 -2.05 -9.62 16.25
N LEU A 155 -3.26 -10.09 15.94
CA LEU A 155 -3.82 -11.30 16.53
C LEU A 155 -2.97 -12.52 16.19
N LEU A 156 -2.63 -12.68 14.91
CA LEU A 156 -1.77 -13.77 14.43
C LEU A 156 -0.47 -13.83 15.23
N HIS A 157 0.20 -12.69 15.40
CA HIS A 157 1.42 -12.58 16.21
C HIS A 157 1.23 -12.98 17.69
N ARG A 158 0.03 -12.71 18.27
CA ARG A 158 -0.23 -13.01 19.68
C ARG A 158 -0.64 -14.46 19.95
N VAL A 159 -1.20 -15.15 18.96
CA VAL A 159 -1.80 -16.49 19.15
C VAL A 159 -1.00 -17.60 18.52
N VAL A 160 -0.21 -17.32 17.48
CA VAL A 160 0.52 -18.34 16.73
C VAL A 160 1.96 -18.42 17.23
N ASN A 161 2.40 -19.66 17.47
CA ASN A 161 3.80 -19.98 17.67
C ASN A 161 4.41 -20.39 16.34
N LEU A 162 5.52 -19.76 15.97
CA LEU A 162 6.23 -20.12 14.75
C LEU A 162 6.89 -21.50 14.92
N THR A 163 6.78 -22.33 13.91
CA THR A 163 7.42 -23.63 13.81
C THR A 163 8.32 -23.67 12.60
N THR A 164 9.41 -24.42 12.62
CA THR A 164 10.29 -24.56 11.45
C THR A 164 9.61 -25.39 10.39
N ILE A 165 9.22 -24.76 9.27
CA ILE A 165 8.58 -25.42 8.13
C ILE A 165 9.60 -25.57 7.00
N LYS A 166 9.83 -26.81 6.55
CA LYS A 166 10.70 -27.08 5.42
C LYS A 166 10.14 -26.49 4.12
N ASN A 167 10.98 -25.83 3.35
CA ASN A 167 10.62 -25.18 2.08
C ASN A 167 9.51 -24.13 2.21
N ALA A 168 9.35 -23.49 3.36
CA ALA A 168 8.31 -22.49 3.61
C ALA A 168 8.33 -21.33 2.60
N PHE A 169 9.52 -20.88 2.19
CA PHE A 169 9.66 -19.85 1.14
C PHE A 169 9.03 -20.31 -0.18
N LEU A 170 9.26 -21.55 -0.61
CA LEU A 170 8.68 -22.09 -1.83
C LEU A 170 7.15 -22.16 -1.71
N TRP A 171 6.64 -22.68 -0.60
CA TRP A 171 5.20 -22.84 -0.39
C TRP A 171 4.49 -21.49 -0.32
N SER A 172 5.04 -20.51 0.41
CA SER A 172 4.47 -19.17 0.48
C SER A 172 4.49 -18.47 -0.88
N SER A 173 5.57 -18.62 -1.66
CA SER A 173 5.68 -18.07 -3.02
C SER A 173 4.67 -18.70 -3.99
N LEU A 174 4.53 -20.02 -3.98
CA LEU A 174 3.55 -20.72 -4.81
C LEU A 174 2.12 -20.31 -4.47
N LEU A 175 1.79 -20.25 -3.18
CA LEU A 175 0.46 -19.82 -2.75
C LEU A 175 0.15 -18.39 -3.20
N ILE A 176 1.10 -17.47 -3.06
CA ILE A 176 0.89 -16.07 -3.50
C ILE A 176 0.66 -16.01 -5.02
N ILE A 177 1.43 -16.78 -5.80
CA ILE A 177 1.27 -16.85 -7.26
C ILE A 177 -0.12 -17.40 -7.61
N VAL A 178 -0.54 -18.50 -7.00
CA VAL A 178 -1.86 -19.11 -7.25
C VAL A 178 -2.98 -18.14 -6.90
N VAL A 179 -2.91 -17.51 -5.73
CA VAL A 179 -3.95 -16.56 -5.28
C VAL A 179 -4.05 -15.35 -6.21
N LEU A 180 -2.90 -14.78 -6.64
CA LEU A 180 -2.91 -13.59 -7.48
C LEU A 180 -3.16 -13.90 -8.97
N ALA A 181 -2.87 -15.12 -9.44
CA ALA A 181 -3.10 -15.54 -10.81
C ALA A 181 -4.52 -16.07 -11.06
N MET A 182 -5.34 -16.20 -10.03
CA MET A 182 -6.71 -16.69 -10.18
C MET A 182 -7.53 -15.72 -11.03
N PRO A 183 -8.16 -16.17 -12.12
CA PRO A 183 -9.02 -15.32 -12.93
C PRO A 183 -10.28 -14.95 -12.14
N ARG A 184 -10.95 -13.88 -12.55
CA ARG A 184 -12.28 -13.55 -12.01
C ARG A 184 -13.24 -14.70 -12.29
N VAL A 185 -13.93 -15.16 -11.24
CA VAL A 185 -14.78 -16.35 -11.29
C VAL A 185 -16.22 -15.97 -11.59
N GLY A 186 -16.69 -14.84 -11.06
CA GLY A 186 -18.07 -14.36 -11.20
C GLY A 186 -18.32 -13.72 -12.56
N SER A 187 -19.47 -14.06 -13.17
CA SER A 187 -20.03 -13.33 -14.31
C SER A 187 -20.52 -11.95 -13.88
N SER A 188 -20.94 -11.12 -14.87
CA SER A 188 -21.56 -9.82 -14.61
C SER A 188 -22.81 -9.89 -13.70
N GLU A 189 -23.50 -11.03 -13.69
CA GLU A 189 -24.66 -11.27 -12.83
C GLU A 189 -24.31 -11.80 -11.44
N ASN A 190 -23.10 -12.35 -11.27
CA ASN A 190 -22.64 -13.01 -10.05
C ASN A 190 -21.32 -12.41 -9.53
N LEU A 191 -21.19 -11.09 -9.53
CA LEU A 191 -20.01 -10.38 -9.07
C LEU A 191 -19.65 -10.67 -7.61
N TRP A 192 -20.64 -11.00 -6.78
CA TRP A 192 -20.44 -11.40 -5.38
C TRP A 192 -19.46 -12.57 -5.19
N GLN A 193 -19.34 -13.46 -6.19
CA GLN A 193 -18.40 -14.58 -6.16
C GLN A 193 -16.94 -14.11 -6.16
N ASN A 194 -16.63 -13.05 -6.93
CA ASN A 194 -15.31 -12.44 -6.92
C ASN A 194 -15.04 -11.77 -5.57
N GLY A 195 -16.02 -11.02 -5.04
CA GLY A 195 -15.91 -10.41 -3.72
C GLY A 195 -15.70 -11.45 -2.60
N LEU A 196 -16.39 -12.59 -2.70
CA LEU A 196 -16.19 -13.69 -1.76
C LEU A 196 -14.77 -14.27 -1.87
N TYR A 197 -14.28 -14.50 -3.11
CA TYR A 197 -12.91 -14.95 -3.33
C TYR A 197 -11.89 -13.98 -2.76
N ASP A 198 -12.00 -12.69 -3.03
CA ASP A 198 -11.10 -11.65 -2.54
C ASP A 198 -11.09 -11.60 -1.01
N SER A 199 -12.28 -11.56 -0.40
CA SER A 199 -12.38 -11.50 1.06
C SER A 199 -11.85 -12.75 1.76
N LEU A 200 -12.14 -13.95 1.25
CA LEU A 200 -11.59 -15.20 1.79
C LEU A 200 -10.07 -15.28 1.60
N SER A 201 -9.56 -14.80 0.47
CA SER A 201 -8.12 -14.71 0.24
C SER A 201 -7.45 -13.82 1.28
N ILE A 202 -8.06 -12.66 1.59
CA ILE A 202 -7.53 -11.73 2.61
C ILE A 202 -7.64 -12.33 4.01
N ILE A 203 -8.75 -13.01 4.32
CA ILE A 203 -9.03 -13.48 5.69
C ILE A 203 -8.30 -14.78 6.02
N ILE A 204 -8.11 -15.67 5.06
CA ILE A 204 -7.57 -17.00 5.28
C ILE A 204 -6.21 -17.18 4.61
N LEU A 205 -6.13 -16.92 3.29
CA LEU A 205 -4.94 -17.29 2.53
C LEU A 205 -3.75 -16.37 2.84
N PHE A 206 -3.93 -15.07 2.94
CA PHE A 206 -2.82 -14.16 3.25
C PHE A 206 -2.26 -14.36 4.68
N PRO A 207 -3.06 -14.53 5.75
CA PRO A 207 -2.53 -14.92 7.05
C PRO A 207 -1.76 -16.25 7.04
N LEU A 208 -2.23 -17.24 6.27
CA LEU A 208 -1.51 -18.51 6.08
C LEU A 208 -0.17 -18.29 5.36
N ILE A 209 -0.14 -17.49 4.30
CA ILE A 209 1.09 -17.15 3.57
C ILE A 209 2.09 -16.43 4.48
N VAL A 210 1.62 -15.49 5.30
CA VAL A 210 2.45 -14.79 6.29
C VAL A 210 3.01 -15.76 7.32
N TYR A 211 2.17 -16.66 7.84
CA TYR A 211 2.61 -17.70 8.78
C TYR A 211 3.68 -18.61 8.18
N LEU A 212 3.45 -19.11 6.97
CA LEU A 212 4.41 -19.96 6.25
C LEU A 212 5.73 -19.22 6.02
N GLY A 213 5.66 -18.00 5.50
CA GLY A 213 6.85 -17.18 5.24
C GLY A 213 7.65 -16.88 6.51
N ALA A 214 6.97 -16.58 7.63
CA ALA A 214 7.61 -16.33 8.92
C ALA A 214 8.18 -17.60 9.58
N SER A 215 7.65 -18.78 9.23
CA SER A 215 8.08 -20.08 9.76
C SER A 215 9.24 -20.70 8.98
N GLY A 216 9.77 -20.02 7.97
CA GLY A 216 10.82 -20.55 7.11
C GLY A 216 12.22 -20.19 7.53
N GLU A 217 13.16 -21.10 7.29
CA GLU A 217 14.60 -20.84 7.34
C GLU A 217 15.19 -20.84 5.93
N ILE A 218 15.90 -19.78 5.58
CA ILE A 218 16.63 -19.69 4.30
C ILE A 218 18.09 -20.00 4.55
N LYS A 219 18.52 -21.21 4.19
CA LYS A 219 19.90 -21.69 4.36
C LYS A 219 20.86 -21.16 3.28
N SER A 220 20.36 -20.89 2.08
CA SER A 220 21.16 -20.36 0.98
C SER A 220 21.49 -18.88 1.18
N LYS A 221 22.77 -18.55 1.22
CA LYS A 221 23.25 -17.15 1.31
C LYS A 221 22.77 -16.29 0.13
N THR A 222 22.69 -16.86 -1.08
CA THR A 222 22.22 -16.15 -2.26
C THR A 222 20.74 -15.82 -2.16
N VAL A 223 19.90 -16.81 -1.84
CA VAL A 223 18.46 -16.61 -1.65
C VAL A 223 18.19 -15.62 -0.53
N SER A 224 18.92 -15.70 0.59
CA SER A 224 18.81 -14.76 1.70
C SER A 224 19.13 -13.31 1.27
N ARG A 225 20.16 -13.09 0.43
CA ARG A 225 20.47 -11.77 -0.13
C ARG A 225 19.36 -11.24 -1.03
N ILE A 226 18.82 -12.10 -1.90
CA ILE A 226 17.69 -11.73 -2.78
C ILE A 226 16.48 -11.34 -1.94
N CYS A 227 16.08 -12.17 -0.98
CA CYS A 227 14.94 -11.88 -0.10
C CYS A 227 15.16 -10.59 0.69
N LYS A 228 16.37 -10.36 1.19
CA LYS A 228 16.71 -9.12 1.89
C LYS A 228 16.58 -7.92 0.95
N PHE A 229 17.14 -8.00 -0.26
CA PHE A 229 17.03 -6.93 -1.26
C PHE A 229 15.56 -6.61 -1.59
N LEU A 230 14.75 -7.64 -1.85
CA LEU A 230 13.33 -7.47 -2.14
C LEU A 230 12.55 -6.85 -0.96
N GLY A 231 12.89 -7.24 0.26
CA GLY A 231 12.32 -6.66 1.47
C GLY A 231 12.75 -5.20 1.67
N ASP A 232 14.02 -4.88 1.47
CA ASP A 232 14.56 -3.53 1.64
C ASP A 232 13.98 -2.55 0.62
N ILE A 233 13.75 -2.99 -0.64
CA ILE A 233 13.24 -2.15 -1.73
C ILE A 233 11.70 -2.05 -1.76
N SER A 234 10.97 -2.94 -1.07
CA SER A 234 9.52 -3.04 -1.17
C SER A 234 8.80 -1.73 -0.82
N TYR A 235 9.17 -1.09 0.27
CA TYR A 235 8.60 0.18 0.68
C TYR A 235 9.00 1.36 -0.21
N PRO A 236 10.25 1.54 -0.60
CA PRO A 236 10.65 2.52 -1.62
C PRO A 236 9.87 2.38 -2.92
N ILE A 237 9.74 1.16 -3.48
CA ILE A 237 8.93 0.93 -4.70
C ILE A 237 7.48 1.34 -4.45
N TYR A 238 6.88 0.90 -3.33
CA TYR A 238 5.49 1.21 -3.00
C TYR A 238 5.19 2.71 -3.04
N ILE A 239 6.11 3.53 -2.56
CA ILE A 239 5.94 4.99 -2.50
C ILE A 239 6.28 5.68 -3.84
N THR A 240 7.21 5.16 -4.63
CA THR A 240 7.69 5.92 -5.80
C THR A 240 7.08 5.49 -7.13
N HIS A 241 6.52 4.27 -7.24
CA HIS A 241 6.13 3.70 -8.52
C HIS A 241 4.93 4.38 -9.17
N TYR A 242 4.00 4.91 -8.37
CA TYR A 242 2.71 5.37 -8.89
C TYR A 242 2.84 6.66 -9.73
N ALA A 243 3.83 7.48 -9.45
CA ALA A 243 4.16 8.63 -10.30
C ALA A 243 4.47 8.20 -11.75
N PHE A 244 5.18 7.10 -11.93
CA PHE A 244 5.48 6.53 -13.26
C PHE A 244 4.29 5.81 -13.87
N ILE A 245 3.41 5.20 -13.05
CA ILE A 245 2.13 4.64 -13.51
C ILE A 245 1.23 5.74 -14.06
N TYR A 246 1.13 6.89 -13.43
CA TYR A 246 0.37 8.02 -13.96
C TYR A 246 0.90 8.45 -15.34
N ILE A 247 2.23 8.60 -15.50
CA ILE A 247 2.82 8.95 -16.80
C ILE A 247 2.49 7.88 -17.84
N TYR A 248 2.70 6.59 -17.53
CA TYR A 248 2.41 5.49 -18.44
C TYR A 248 0.93 5.44 -18.81
N THR A 249 0.02 5.57 -17.85
CA THR A 249 -1.43 5.53 -18.08
C THR A 249 -1.88 6.70 -18.96
N GLY A 250 -1.37 7.92 -18.69
CA GLY A 250 -1.63 9.08 -19.54
C GLY A 250 -1.15 8.85 -20.97
N TRP A 251 0.09 8.41 -21.14
CA TRP A 251 0.65 8.13 -22.45
C TRP A 251 -0.14 7.07 -23.24
N VAL A 252 -0.60 5.99 -22.58
CA VAL A 252 -1.45 4.96 -23.22
C VAL A 252 -2.77 5.54 -23.68
N ALA A 253 -3.40 6.40 -22.86
CA ALA A 253 -4.66 7.04 -23.19
C ALA A 253 -4.51 8.02 -24.38
N ASP A 254 -3.45 8.82 -24.39
CA ASP A 254 -3.19 9.84 -25.42
C ASP A 254 -2.85 9.23 -26.77
N THR A 255 -2.03 8.18 -26.75
CA THR A 255 -1.59 7.51 -27.99
C THR A 255 -2.60 6.49 -28.51
N LYS A 256 -3.57 6.07 -27.69
CA LYS A 256 -4.54 4.99 -28.02
C LYS A 256 -3.85 3.72 -28.54
N ILE A 257 -2.64 3.46 -28.05
CA ILE A 257 -1.81 2.32 -28.46
C ILE A 257 -2.50 0.99 -28.15
N LYS A 258 -2.33 -0.01 -28.99
CA LYS A 258 -2.84 -1.36 -28.71
C LYS A 258 -2.11 -1.95 -27.49
N ILE A 259 -2.83 -2.73 -26.69
CA ILE A 259 -2.28 -3.37 -25.48
C ILE A 259 -1.04 -4.21 -25.84
N SER A 260 -1.04 -4.95 -26.98
CA SER A 260 0.11 -5.73 -27.43
C SER A 260 1.38 -4.90 -27.58
N ASP A 261 1.24 -3.68 -28.07
CA ASP A 261 2.35 -2.80 -28.41
C ASP A 261 2.79 -1.96 -27.19
N ALA A 262 1.94 -1.90 -26.15
CA ALA A 262 2.22 -1.20 -24.90
C ALA A 262 3.10 -2.02 -23.92
N TYR A 263 3.23 -3.35 -24.10
CA TYR A 263 4.01 -4.21 -23.19
C TYR A 263 5.48 -3.76 -22.98
N PRO A 264 6.27 -3.40 -24.01
CA PRO A 264 7.64 -2.95 -23.79
C PRO A 264 7.73 -1.72 -22.87
N TYR A 265 6.77 -0.81 -22.99
CA TYR A 265 6.70 0.41 -22.16
C TYR A 265 6.26 0.12 -20.73
N SER A 266 5.38 -0.87 -20.51
CA SER A 266 5.05 -1.32 -19.16
C SER A 266 6.25 -1.95 -18.45
N ILE A 267 7.07 -2.73 -19.18
CA ILE A 267 8.33 -3.27 -18.66
C ILE A 267 9.31 -2.14 -18.35
N LEU A 268 9.44 -1.14 -19.25
CA LEU A 268 10.27 0.03 -18.99
C LEU A 268 9.82 0.79 -17.74
N THR A 269 8.51 0.99 -17.57
CA THR A 269 7.93 1.63 -16.37
C THR A 269 8.28 0.84 -15.09
N LEU A 270 8.17 -0.49 -15.15
CA LEU A 270 8.54 -1.37 -14.03
C LEU A 270 10.04 -1.23 -13.70
N VAL A 271 10.91 -1.32 -14.69
CA VAL A 271 12.37 -1.21 -14.50
C VAL A 271 12.72 0.17 -13.95
N THR A 272 12.16 1.23 -14.52
CA THR A 272 12.37 2.61 -14.05
C THR A 272 11.95 2.75 -12.59
N SER A 273 10.78 2.22 -12.22
CA SER A 273 10.29 2.24 -10.83
C SER A 273 11.25 1.53 -9.87
N ILE A 274 11.80 0.38 -10.26
CA ILE A 274 12.77 -0.36 -9.46
C ILE A 274 14.08 0.43 -9.31
N VAL A 275 14.61 0.99 -10.39
CA VAL A 275 15.87 1.76 -10.40
C VAL A 275 15.74 3.01 -9.52
N ILE A 276 14.67 3.78 -9.69
CA ILE A 276 14.43 4.99 -8.91
C ILE A 276 14.21 4.65 -7.43
N ALA A 277 13.41 3.62 -7.13
CA ALA A 277 13.21 3.17 -5.75
C ALA A 277 14.53 2.76 -5.08
N TYR A 278 15.40 2.05 -5.79
CA TYR A 278 16.71 1.67 -5.26
C TYR A 278 17.64 2.88 -5.06
N ALA A 279 17.63 3.82 -5.99
CA ALA A 279 18.38 5.06 -5.85
C ALA A 279 17.89 5.85 -4.62
N CYS A 280 16.56 6.01 -4.46
CA CYS A 280 15.96 6.67 -3.30
C CYS A 280 16.32 5.95 -1.99
N LEU A 281 16.29 4.61 -1.97
CA LEU A 281 16.68 3.82 -0.81
C LEU A 281 18.12 4.14 -0.38
N LYS A 282 19.06 4.09 -1.34
CA LYS A 282 20.51 4.18 -1.04
C LYS A 282 20.98 5.60 -0.83
N LEU A 283 20.53 6.54 -1.67
CA LEU A 283 21.05 7.91 -1.66
C LEU A 283 20.32 8.81 -0.65
N TYR A 284 19.08 8.46 -0.26
CA TYR A 284 18.28 9.31 0.60
C TYR A 284 17.77 8.59 1.85
N ASP A 285 17.00 7.50 1.70
CA ASP A 285 16.27 6.90 2.81
C ASP A 285 17.20 6.33 3.90
N GLU A 286 18.17 5.49 3.52
CA GLU A 286 19.13 4.91 4.48
C GLU A 286 19.95 5.98 5.24
N PRO A 287 20.54 6.99 4.56
CA PRO A 287 21.23 8.09 5.25
C PRO A 287 20.35 8.90 6.18
N VAL A 288 19.17 9.32 5.71
CA VAL A 288 18.22 10.14 6.48
C VAL A 288 17.71 9.38 7.69
N ARG A 289 17.30 8.11 7.52
CA ARG A 289 16.87 7.27 8.65
C ARG A 289 17.99 7.07 9.67
N SER A 290 19.22 6.87 9.23
CA SER A 290 20.36 6.73 10.13
C SER A 290 20.60 8.00 10.95
N TRP A 291 20.53 9.15 10.32
CA TRP A 291 20.67 10.45 10.97
C TRP A 291 19.51 10.71 11.96
N LEU A 292 18.25 10.47 11.55
CA LEU A 292 17.07 10.61 12.41
C LEU A 292 17.12 9.68 13.62
N LYS A 293 17.55 8.42 13.44
CA LYS A 293 17.73 7.47 14.56
C LYS A 293 18.67 8.02 15.61
N LYS A 294 19.81 8.59 15.20
CA LYS A 294 20.78 9.18 16.12
C LYS A 294 20.24 10.40 16.87
N LYS A 295 19.38 11.21 16.23
CA LYS A 295 18.82 12.43 16.84
C LYS A 295 17.57 12.19 17.69
N ILE A 296 16.66 11.31 17.27
CA ILE A 296 15.30 11.22 17.81
C ILE A 296 15.12 10.00 18.71
N LEU A 297 15.86 8.91 18.47
CA LEU A 297 15.72 7.63 19.17
C LEU A 297 16.85 7.38 20.18
N LYS A 298 17.35 8.47 20.77
CA LYS A 298 18.30 8.38 21.90
C LYS A 298 17.67 7.76 23.13
#